data_917fa1c5c6bd73d5a09309c371e7dc85
#
_entry.id   917fa1c5c6bd73d5a09309c371e7dc85
#
_cell.length_a   1.000
_cell.length_b   1.000
_cell.length_c   1.000
_cell.angle_alpha   90.00
_cell.angle_beta   90.00
_cell.angle_gamma   90.00
#
_symmetry.space_group_name_H-M   'P 1'
#
loop_
_entity.id
_entity.type
_entity.pdbx_description
1 polymer ?
#
loop_
_entity_poly.entity_id
_entity_poly.type
_entity_poly.pdbx_seq_one_letter_code
_entity_poly.pdbx_strand_id
1 'polypeptide(L)'
;MQKSVLVIGSEGQIGSELCDALSVQGFKVIRSDIRLQTDDTKLQYQLDATDKDAIERIVEKHRVEVVYLMAAMLSATAERHPQKAWELNMQSLLHVLDLAKEKKIKQVFWPSSIAIFGPDTPKKNTPQETVIHPSTVYGISKRAGEMWCAYYHRVFGVDVRSLRYPGIISYKTAPGGGTTDYAIEIFKSAKSEGQYTSFIEAHTITPMIYMSDAITATIALMQAPYESITVRTSYNLDGLAVSPHKLEVEIKKQLPDFKVNYTTDYRQAIAASWPESINDQRARADWGYTIHTDFQHLVQEMLTHIE
;
A
#
# COMPACT_ATOMS: atom_id res chain seq x y z
N MET A 1 -2.90 -7.61 -28.83
CA MET A 1 -3.66 -8.32 -27.79
C MET A 1 -3.65 -7.48 -26.53
N GLN A 2 -4.75 -7.46 -25.79
CA GLN A 2 -4.88 -6.75 -24.51
C GLN A 2 -3.95 -7.41 -23.48
N LYS A 3 -3.12 -6.63 -22.77
CA LYS A 3 -2.21 -7.14 -21.74
C LYS A 3 -3.01 -7.67 -20.54
N SER A 4 -2.75 -8.91 -20.15
CA SER A 4 -3.48 -9.59 -19.07
C SER A 4 -2.75 -9.42 -17.74
N VAL A 5 -3.46 -8.98 -16.72
CA VAL A 5 -2.92 -8.72 -15.38
C VAL A 5 -3.73 -9.45 -14.32
N LEU A 6 -3.06 -10.00 -13.30
CA LEU A 6 -3.68 -10.62 -12.14
C LEU A 6 -3.45 -9.74 -10.91
N VAL A 7 -4.53 -9.37 -10.22
CA VAL A 7 -4.47 -8.67 -8.94
C VAL A 7 -4.85 -9.65 -7.84
N ILE A 8 -3.89 -10.04 -7.01
CA ILE A 8 -4.09 -10.91 -5.84
C ILE A 8 -4.33 -10.03 -4.62
N GLY A 9 -5.48 -10.16 -3.98
CA GLY A 9 -5.96 -9.23 -2.96
C GLY A 9 -6.80 -8.09 -3.55
N SER A 10 -7.58 -8.39 -4.58
CA SER A 10 -8.39 -7.43 -5.35
C SER A 10 -9.54 -6.79 -4.58
N GLU A 11 -9.95 -7.38 -3.45
CA GLU A 11 -11.01 -6.83 -2.60
C GLU A 11 -10.44 -5.97 -1.44
N GLY A 12 -9.10 -5.82 -1.38
CA GLY A 12 -8.43 -4.94 -0.42
C GLY A 12 -8.58 -3.47 -0.82
N GLN A 13 -8.21 -2.56 0.10
CA GLN A 13 -8.32 -1.11 -0.07
C GLN A 13 -7.63 -0.63 -1.36
N ILE A 14 -6.36 -0.99 -1.57
CA ILE A 14 -5.62 -0.60 -2.77
C ILE A 14 -6.04 -1.48 -3.96
N GLY A 15 -6.19 -2.79 -3.73
CA GLY A 15 -6.44 -3.76 -4.80
C GLY A 15 -7.71 -3.48 -5.60
N SER A 16 -8.80 -3.07 -4.93
CA SER A 16 -10.07 -2.76 -5.59
C SER A 16 -9.96 -1.55 -6.52
N GLU A 17 -9.39 -0.45 -6.02
CA GLU A 17 -9.22 0.77 -6.82
C GLU A 17 -8.17 0.59 -7.94
N LEU A 18 -7.14 -0.22 -7.70
CA LEU A 18 -6.16 -0.59 -8.73
C LEU A 18 -6.80 -1.39 -9.86
N CYS A 19 -7.67 -2.35 -9.54
CA CYS A 19 -8.40 -3.11 -10.56
C CYS A 19 -9.24 -2.21 -11.45
N ASP A 20 -9.95 -1.23 -10.87
CA ASP A 20 -10.76 -0.28 -11.62
C ASP A 20 -9.90 0.60 -12.53
N ALA A 21 -8.82 1.16 -12.01
CA ALA A 21 -7.89 1.98 -12.77
C ALA A 21 -7.23 1.23 -13.93
N LEU A 22 -6.79 -0.01 -13.70
CA LEU A 22 -6.22 -0.86 -14.75
C LEU A 22 -7.26 -1.21 -15.82
N SER A 23 -8.51 -1.45 -15.43
CA SER A 23 -9.61 -1.72 -16.37
C SER A 23 -9.89 -0.50 -17.26
N VAL A 24 -9.92 0.70 -16.69
CA VAL A 24 -10.07 1.97 -17.44
C VAL A 24 -8.93 2.17 -18.44
N GLN A 25 -7.70 1.74 -18.09
CA GLN A 25 -6.56 1.79 -19.01
C GLN A 25 -6.56 0.68 -20.09
N GLY A 26 -7.57 -0.16 -20.12
CA GLY A 26 -7.74 -1.17 -21.14
C GLY A 26 -6.99 -2.48 -20.89
N PHE A 27 -6.52 -2.75 -19.66
CA PHE A 27 -5.98 -4.06 -19.30
C PHE A 27 -7.09 -5.10 -19.16
N LYS A 28 -6.77 -6.36 -19.48
CA LYS A 28 -7.59 -7.49 -19.06
C LYS A 28 -7.27 -7.81 -17.61
N VAL A 29 -8.12 -7.37 -16.68
CA VAL A 29 -7.89 -7.52 -15.24
C VAL A 29 -8.56 -8.79 -14.73
N ILE A 30 -7.75 -9.67 -14.17
CA ILE A 30 -8.20 -10.86 -13.43
C ILE A 30 -8.14 -10.50 -11.95
N ARG A 31 -9.29 -10.53 -11.29
CA ARG A 31 -9.44 -10.24 -9.86
C ARG A 31 -9.33 -11.53 -9.05
N SER A 32 -8.57 -11.52 -7.96
CA SER A 32 -8.53 -12.64 -7.03
C SER A 32 -8.40 -12.20 -5.58
N ASP A 33 -9.17 -12.84 -4.73
CA ASP A 33 -9.18 -12.58 -3.28
C ASP A 33 -9.79 -13.80 -2.56
N ILE A 34 -9.42 -14.01 -1.31
CA ILE A 34 -10.01 -15.10 -0.50
C ILE A 34 -11.51 -14.88 -0.24
N ARG A 35 -11.99 -13.64 -0.33
CA ARG A 35 -13.40 -13.26 -0.11
C ARG A 35 -14.29 -13.39 -1.34
N LEU A 36 -13.70 -13.55 -2.52
CA LEU A 36 -14.46 -13.72 -3.76
C LEU A 36 -15.06 -15.10 -3.87
N GLN A 37 -16.07 -15.22 -4.72
CA GLN A 37 -16.51 -16.46 -5.31
C GLN A 37 -16.00 -16.55 -6.75
N THR A 38 -15.57 -17.72 -7.19
CA THR A 38 -15.08 -17.89 -8.55
C THR A 38 -16.20 -17.71 -9.57
N ASP A 39 -15.99 -16.77 -10.51
CA ASP A 39 -16.87 -16.46 -11.63
C ASP A 39 -16.03 -16.14 -12.88
N ASP A 40 -15.91 -17.10 -13.77
CA ASP A 40 -15.13 -16.97 -15.00
C ASP A 40 -15.66 -15.87 -15.93
N THR A 41 -16.96 -15.60 -15.90
CA THR A 41 -17.58 -14.57 -16.76
C THR A 41 -17.18 -13.15 -16.33
N LYS A 42 -16.88 -12.98 -15.05
CA LYS A 42 -16.41 -11.73 -14.46
C LYS A 42 -14.90 -11.67 -14.26
N LEU A 43 -14.18 -12.74 -14.64
CA LEU A 43 -12.73 -12.89 -14.37
C LEU A 43 -12.39 -12.74 -12.88
N GLN A 44 -13.22 -13.33 -12.01
CA GLN A 44 -13.09 -13.28 -10.56
C GLN A 44 -12.80 -14.67 -10.01
N TYR A 45 -11.84 -14.77 -9.09
CA TYR A 45 -11.40 -16.05 -8.53
C TYR A 45 -11.29 -15.98 -7.02
N GLN A 46 -11.88 -16.95 -6.33
CA GLN A 46 -11.52 -17.20 -4.94
C GLN A 46 -10.11 -17.76 -4.91
N LEU A 47 -9.21 -17.09 -4.19
CA LEU A 47 -7.80 -17.46 -4.14
C LEU A 47 -7.21 -17.18 -2.77
N ASP A 48 -6.63 -18.22 -2.17
CA ASP A 48 -5.67 -18.05 -1.07
C ASP A 48 -4.29 -17.74 -1.70
N ALA A 49 -3.70 -16.60 -1.34
CA ALA A 49 -2.42 -16.17 -1.88
C ALA A 49 -1.25 -17.10 -1.48
N THR A 50 -1.45 -18.04 -0.54
CA THR A 50 -0.48 -19.06 -0.17
C THR A 50 -0.61 -20.35 -0.98
N ASP A 51 -1.66 -20.49 -1.80
CA ASP A 51 -1.84 -21.64 -2.71
C ASP A 51 -1.13 -21.38 -4.05
N LYS A 52 0.14 -21.85 -4.15
CA LYS A 52 0.95 -21.69 -5.36
C LYS A 52 0.29 -22.30 -6.60
N ASP A 53 -0.29 -23.48 -6.47
CA ASP A 53 -0.86 -24.20 -7.61
C ASP A 53 -2.12 -23.50 -8.12
N ALA A 54 -2.91 -22.90 -7.22
CA ALA A 54 -4.07 -22.11 -7.61
C ALA A 54 -3.65 -20.82 -8.35
N ILE A 55 -2.61 -20.13 -7.88
CA ILE A 55 -2.05 -18.95 -8.56
C ILE A 55 -1.59 -19.36 -9.98
N GLU A 56 -0.83 -20.45 -10.09
CA GLU A 56 -0.28 -20.93 -11.35
C GLU A 56 -1.38 -21.28 -12.35
N ARG A 57 -2.42 -22.00 -11.93
CA ARG A 57 -3.59 -22.33 -12.78
C ARG A 57 -4.26 -21.08 -13.35
N ILE A 58 -4.41 -20.02 -12.55
CA ILE A 58 -5.00 -18.75 -13.03
C ILE A 58 -4.07 -18.08 -14.04
N VAL A 59 -2.76 -18.03 -13.73
CA VAL A 59 -1.73 -17.44 -14.60
C VAL A 59 -1.75 -18.12 -15.98
N GLU A 60 -1.73 -19.44 -16.03
CA GLU A 60 -1.74 -20.21 -17.27
C GLU A 60 -3.06 -20.07 -18.06
N LYS A 61 -4.20 -20.23 -17.37
CA LYS A 61 -5.54 -20.09 -17.96
C LYS A 61 -5.73 -18.76 -18.69
N HIS A 62 -5.25 -17.68 -18.11
CA HIS A 62 -5.46 -16.33 -18.63
C HIS A 62 -4.24 -15.74 -19.35
N ARG A 63 -3.14 -16.48 -19.43
CA ARG A 63 -1.87 -16.00 -19.99
C ARG A 63 -1.46 -14.70 -19.36
N VAL A 64 -1.48 -14.66 -18.02
CA VAL A 64 -1.14 -13.46 -17.24
C VAL A 64 0.29 -13.04 -17.51
N GLU A 65 0.50 -11.75 -17.79
CA GLU A 65 1.83 -11.20 -18.01
C GLU A 65 2.36 -10.49 -16.77
N VAL A 66 1.49 -9.88 -15.98
CA VAL A 66 1.84 -9.07 -14.81
C VAL A 66 1.01 -9.50 -13.62
N VAL A 67 1.67 -9.68 -12.48
CA VAL A 67 1.00 -9.91 -11.20
C VAL A 67 1.19 -8.71 -10.28
N TYR A 68 0.07 -8.17 -9.77
CA TYR A 68 0.03 -7.22 -8.66
C TYR A 68 -0.32 -7.98 -7.39
N LEU A 69 0.65 -8.22 -6.51
CA LEU A 69 0.44 -8.95 -5.27
C LEU A 69 0.08 -7.98 -4.14
N MET A 70 -1.21 -7.73 -3.97
CA MET A 70 -1.74 -6.77 -2.98
C MET A 70 -2.16 -7.46 -1.67
N ALA A 71 -2.31 -8.78 -1.67
CA ALA A 71 -2.68 -9.55 -0.48
C ALA A 71 -1.60 -9.45 0.61
N ALA A 72 -1.99 -9.03 1.81
CA ALA A 72 -1.12 -8.97 2.97
C ALA A 72 -1.93 -8.86 4.26
N MET A 73 -1.36 -9.33 5.37
CA MET A 73 -1.85 -9.04 6.71
C MET A 73 -1.17 -7.76 7.21
N LEU A 74 -1.97 -6.74 7.59
CA LEU A 74 -1.50 -5.40 7.94
C LEU A 74 -1.06 -5.30 9.41
N SER A 75 -0.42 -4.17 9.75
CA SER A 75 0.36 -3.95 10.98
C SER A 75 -0.34 -4.39 12.28
N ALA A 76 -1.50 -3.83 12.63
CA ALA A 76 -2.14 -4.13 13.90
C ALA A 76 -2.69 -5.58 13.99
N THR A 77 -3.12 -6.15 12.85
CA THR A 77 -3.54 -7.56 12.79
C THR A 77 -2.34 -8.51 12.80
N ALA A 78 -1.24 -8.12 12.17
CA ALA A 78 0.00 -8.91 12.16
C ALA A 78 0.60 -9.05 13.58
N GLU A 79 0.55 -8.01 14.42
CA GLU A 79 1.01 -8.09 15.81
C GLU A 79 0.21 -9.11 16.64
N ARG A 80 -1.08 -9.27 16.34
CA ARG A 80 -1.92 -10.27 17.02
C ARG A 80 -1.71 -11.70 16.51
N HIS A 81 -1.25 -11.85 15.26
CA HIS A 81 -1.09 -13.15 14.59
C HIS A 81 0.24 -13.23 13.84
N PRO A 82 1.41 -13.13 14.52
CA PRO A 82 2.71 -12.93 13.89
C PRO A 82 3.11 -14.03 12.91
N GLN A 83 2.86 -15.30 13.26
CA GLN A 83 3.22 -16.43 12.40
C GLN A 83 2.37 -16.47 11.13
N LYS A 84 1.05 -16.27 11.24
CA LYS A 84 0.15 -16.21 10.09
C LYS A 84 0.48 -15.02 9.17
N ALA A 85 0.84 -13.89 9.77
CA ALA A 85 1.26 -12.72 9.02
C ALA A 85 2.54 -12.99 8.23
N TRP A 86 3.52 -13.61 8.86
CA TRP A 86 4.76 -14.01 8.19
C TRP A 86 4.47 -15.00 7.05
N GLU A 87 3.70 -16.04 7.32
CA GLU A 87 3.32 -17.05 6.33
C GLU A 87 2.65 -16.40 5.10
N LEU A 88 1.55 -15.66 5.31
CA LEU A 88 0.85 -15.01 4.22
C LEU A 88 1.75 -14.04 3.46
N ASN A 89 2.42 -13.11 4.16
CA ASN A 89 3.16 -12.02 3.52
C ASN A 89 4.41 -12.51 2.78
N MET A 90 5.04 -13.59 3.25
CA MET A 90 6.28 -14.10 2.67
C MET A 90 6.06 -15.22 1.66
N GLN A 91 5.19 -16.20 1.95
CA GLN A 91 4.96 -17.30 1.01
C GLN A 91 4.30 -16.81 -0.28
N SER A 92 3.28 -15.93 -0.17
CA SER A 92 2.65 -15.35 -1.36
C SER A 92 3.66 -14.62 -2.26
N LEU A 93 4.58 -13.84 -1.67
CA LEU A 93 5.64 -13.18 -2.43
C LEU A 93 6.56 -14.18 -3.12
N LEU A 94 7.04 -15.18 -2.38
CA LEU A 94 7.98 -16.18 -2.94
C LEU A 94 7.33 -16.98 -4.07
N HIS A 95 6.06 -17.36 -3.95
CA HIS A 95 5.32 -18.04 -5.03
C HIS A 95 5.24 -17.21 -6.30
N VAL A 96 4.93 -15.92 -6.19
CA VAL A 96 4.85 -15.02 -7.35
C VAL A 96 6.23 -14.75 -7.95
N LEU A 97 7.27 -14.58 -7.12
CA LEU A 97 8.65 -14.43 -7.58
C LEU A 97 9.15 -15.68 -8.32
N ASP A 98 8.79 -16.88 -7.84
CA ASP A 98 9.14 -18.14 -8.51
C ASP A 98 8.48 -18.25 -9.89
N LEU A 99 7.20 -17.88 -10.02
CA LEU A 99 6.54 -17.83 -11.34
C LEU A 99 7.24 -16.88 -12.31
N ALA A 100 7.73 -15.75 -11.82
CA ALA A 100 8.52 -14.83 -12.65
C ALA A 100 9.91 -15.38 -13.02
N LYS A 101 10.59 -16.04 -12.08
CA LYS A 101 11.85 -16.75 -12.33
C LYS A 101 11.68 -17.88 -13.36
N GLU A 102 10.57 -18.60 -13.31
CA GLU A 102 10.18 -19.64 -14.25
C GLU A 102 9.68 -19.08 -15.60
N LYS A 103 9.67 -17.75 -15.77
CA LYS A 103 9.19 -17.02 -16.95
C LYS A 103 7.72 -17.27 -17.31
N LYS A 104 6.91 -17.70 -16.34
CA LYS A 104 5.46 -17.85 -16.48
C LYS A 104 4.75 -16.51 -16.49
N ILE A 105 5.34 -15.51 -15.82
CA ILE A 105 4.94 -14.10 -15.85
C ILE A 105 6.15 -13.22 -16.16
N LYS A 106 5.90 -12.01 -16.68
CA LYS A 106 6.99 -11.10 -17.11
C LYS A 106 7.37 -10.11 -16.01
N GLN A 107 6.41 -9.70 -15.17
CA GLN A 107 6.59 -8.57 -14.26
C GLN A 107 5.78 -8.76 -12.98
N VAL A 108 6.32 -8.32 -11.86
CA VAL A 108 5.70 -8.38 -10.54
C VAL A 108 5.67 -7.00 -9.92
N PHE A 109 4.51 -6.58 -9.41
CA PHE A 109 4.39 -5.51 -8.44
C PHE A 109 4.17 -6.08 -7.04
N TRP A 110 4.95 -5.60 -6.07
CA TRP A 110 4.78 -5.97 -4.68
C TRP A 110 4.89 -4.71 -3.78
N PRO A 111 3.86 -4.40 -2.95
CA PRO A 111 3.88 -3.22 -2.10
C PRO A 111 4.73 -3.43 -0.85
N SER A 112 5.71 -2.56 -0.63
CA SER A 112 6.33 -2.31 0.66
C SER A 112 5.58 -1.19 1.40
N SER A 113 6.11 -0.71 2.51
CA SER A 113 5.46 0.26 3.38
C SER A 113 6.50 1.07 4.15
N ILE A 114 6.12 2.26 4.62
CA ILE A 114 6.90 3.01 5.62
C ILE A 114 7.10 2.25 6.93
N ALA A 115 6.33 1.19 7.17
CA ALA A 115 6.48 0.33 8.34
C ALA A 115 7.84 -0.41 8.40
N ILE A 116 8.62 -0.41 7.33
CA ILE A 116 10.02 -0.89 7.36
C ILE A 116 10.93 0.01 8.20
N PHE A 117 10.59 1.27 8.35
CA PHE A 117 11.35 2.22 9.14
C PHE A 117 11.10 2.01 10.64
N GLY A 118 12.08 2.40 11.45
CA GLY A 118 12.04 2.24 12.87
C GLY A 118 12.60 3.46 13.61
N PRO A 119 12.76 3.37 14.95
CA PRO A 119 13.14 4.51 15.77
C PRO A 119 14.49 5.14 15.41
N ASP A 120 15.41 4.35 14.86
CA ASP A 120 16.76 4.79 14.46
C ASP A 120 16.80 5.42 13.06
N THR A 121 15.69 5.39 12.33
CA THR A 121 15.59 5.99 11.00
C THR A 121 15.48 7.50 11.12
N PRO A 122 16.20 8.31 10.31
CA PRO A 122 16.02 9.75 10.26
C PRO A 122 14.55 10.13 10.03
N LYS A 123 14.01 11.02 10.89
CA LYS A 123 12.58 11.35 10.88
C LYS A 123 12.17 12.27 9.72
N LYS A 124 13.06 13.16 9.29
CA LYS A 124 12.75 14.17 8.28
C LYS A 124 13.55 13.91 7.02
N ASN A 125 12.87 14.04 5.88
CA ASN A 125 13.46 13.82 4.57
C ASN A 125 14.23 12.49 4.49
N THR A 126 13.60 11.42 5.00
CA THR A 126 14.20 10.08 5.14
C THR A 126 14.76 9.59 3.81
N PRO A 127 16.09 9.36 3.70
CA PRO A 127 16.71 9.01 2.42
C PRO A 127 16.25 7.65 1.88
N GLN A 128 16.40 7.46 0.57
CA GLN A 128 16.18 6.16 -0.09
C GLN A 128 17.06 5.07 0.53
N GLU A 129 18.33 5.37 0.71
CA GLU A 129 19.31 4.52 1.40
C GLU A 129 19.50 5.02 2.82
N THR A 130 19.06 4.24 3.82
CA THR A 130 19.07 4.65 5.22
C THR A 130 19.06 3.45 6.17
N VAL A 131 19.13 3.72 7.47
CA VAL A 131 18.95 2.72 8.52
C VAL A 131 17.51 2.23 8.52
N ILE A 132 17.33 0.92 8.43
CA ILE A 132 16.03 0.24 8.37
C ILE A 132 15.98 -0.82 9.46
N HIS A 133 15.36 -0.48 10.60
CA HIS A 133 15.20 -1.37 11.75
C HIS A 133 13.72 -1.39 12.16
N PRO A 134 12.87 -2.15 11.44
CA PRO A 134 11.45 -2.25 11.77
C PRO A 134 11.22 -2.85 13.15
N SER A 135 10.28 -2.30 13.90
CA SER A 135 9.90 -2.76 15.23
C SER A 135 8.60 -3.58 15.26
N THR A 136 7.97 -3.80 14.09
CA THR A 136 6.71 -4.54 13.97
C THR A 136 6.86 -5.78 13.10
N VAL A 137 6.04 -6.82 13.35
CA VAL A 137 6.01 -8.05 12.51
C VAL A 137 5.75 -7.71 11.05
N TYR A 138 4.83 -6.79 10.80
CA TYR A 138 4.54 -6.32 9.45
C TYR A 138 5.75 -5.65 8.81
N GLY A 139 6.40 -4.72 9.52
CA GLY A 139 7.60 -4.04 9.03
C GLY A 139 8.76 -5.01 8.75
N ILE A 140 8.96 -6.00 9.63
CA ILE A 140 9.96 -7.06 9.44
C ILE A 140 9.66 -7.85 8.16
N SER A 141 8.41 -8.26 7.94
CA SER A 141 8.02 -8.99 6.72
C SER A 141 8.21 -8.16 5.46
N LYS A 142 7.88 -6.86 5.51
CA LYS A 142 8.08 -5.94 4.38
C LYS A 142 9.57 -5.71 4.10
N ARG A 143 10.39 -5.55 5.14
CA ARG A 143 11.85 -5.43 4.93
C ARG A 143 12.45 -6.71 4.35
N ALA A 144 12.06 -7.88 4.85
CA ALA A 144 12.49 -9.17 4.29
C ALA A 144 12.07 -9.30 2.81
N GLY A 145 10.83 -8.92 2.48
CA GLY A 145 10.33 -8.95 1.11
C GLY A 145 11.11 -8.04 0.16
N GLU A 146 11.50 -6.82 0.59
CA GLU A 146 12.39 -5.94 -0.20
C GLU A 146 13.72 -6.63 -0.54
N MET A 147 14.29 -7.36 0.43
CA MET A 147 15.55 -8.11 0.21
C MET A 147 15.35 -9.26 -0.78
N TRP A 148 14.22 -9.98 -0.69
CA TRP A 148 13.88 -11.02 -1.65
C TRP A 148 13.65 -10.47 -3.06
N CYS A 149 12.94 -9.35 -3.21
CA CYS A 149 12.77 -8.68 -4.50
C CYS A 149 14.13 -8.35 -5.15
N ALA A 150 15.01 -7.70 -4.39
CA ALA A 150 16.36 -7.36 -4.87
C ALA A 150 17.20 -8.61 -5.20
N TYR A 151 17.09 -9.67 -4.40
CA TYR A 151 17.79 -10.93 -4.65
C TYR A 151 17.31 -11.60 -5.95
N TYR A 152 15.99 -11.74 -6.15
CA TYR A 152 15.43 -12.35 -7.36
C TYR A 152 15.75 -11.54 -8.62
N HIS A 153 15.77 -10.22 -8.52
CA HIS A 153 16.23 -9.38 -9.62
C HIS A 153 17.70 -9.64 -9.94
N ARG A 154 18.58 -9.57 -8.95
CA ARG A 154 20.03 -9.69 -9.13
C ARG A 154 20.45 -11.07 -9.65
N VAL A 155 19.85 -12.15 -9.12
CA VAL A 155 20.28 -13.52 -9.38
C VAL A 155 19.57 -14.15 -10.57
N PHE A 156 18.28 -13.83 -10.75
CA PHE A 156 17.43 -14.46 -11.75
C PHE A 156 16.90 -13.50 -12.83
N GLY A 157 17.21 -12.21 -12.73
CA GLY A 157 16.77 -11.20 -13.70
C GLY A 157 15.27 -10.91 -13.65
N VAL A 158 14.60 -11.21 -12.54
CA VAL A 158 13.16 -10.96 -12.39
C VAL A 158 12.87 -9.46 -12.39
N ASP A 159 11.92 -9.00 -13.22
CA ASP A 159 11.43 -7.62 -13.16
C ASP A 159 10.37 -7.50 -12.08
N VAL A 160 10.83 -7.33 -10.85
CA VAL A 160 10.00 -7.00 -9.70
C VAL A 160 10.18 -5.54 -9.33
N ARG A 161 9.06 -4.85 -9.08
CA ARG A 161 9.00 -3.43 -8.74
C ARG A 161 8.16 -3.22 -7.49
N SER A 162 8.56 -2.25 -6.68
CA SER A 162 7.97 -2.09 -5.36
C SER A 162 8.02 -0.63 -4.90
N LEU A 163 7.02 -0.23 -4.10
CA LEU A 163 6.87 1.09 -3.49
C LEU A 163 6.77 0.96 -1.96
N ARG A 164 7.43 1.85 -1.23
CA ARG A 164 7.23 2.06 0.20
C ARG A 164 6.06 3.01 0.38
N TYR A 165 4.85 2.47 0.43
CA TYR A 165 3.68 3.32 0.60
C TYR A 165 3.70 4.05 1.94
N PRO A 166 3.41 5.36 1.94
CA PRO A 166 2.94 6.09 3.12
C PRO A 166 1.63 5.52 3.65
N GLY A 167 1.08 6.09 4.72
CA GLY A 167 -0.30 5.81 5.09
C GLY A 167 -1.25 6.21 3.96
N ILE A 168 -2.20 5.36 3.62
CA ILE A 168 -3.11 5.62 2.50
C ILE A 168 -4.46 6.12 3.03
N ILE A 169 -4.95 7.21 2.44
CA ILE A 169 -6.26 7.79 2.73
C ILE A 169 -7.19 7.53 1.54
N SER A 170 -8.33 6.90 1.80
CA SER A 170 -9.38 6.62 0.82
C SER A 170 -10.75 6.64 1.49
N TYR A 171 -11.78 7.03 0.76
CA TYR A 171 -13.16 7.00 1.23
C TYR A 171 -13.94 5.75 0.81
N LYS A 172 -13.46 5.00 -0.20
CA LYS A 172 -14.23 3.89 -0.81
C LYS A 172 -14.23 2.62 0.01
N THR A 173 -13.12 2.29 0.63
CA THR A 173 -12.97 1.03 1.37
C THR A 173 -12.65 1.30 2.83
N ALA A 174 -13.34 0.59 3.72
CA ALA A 174 -13.10 0.69 5.15
C ALA A 174 -11.64 0.38 5.52
N PRO A 175 -11.11 1.02 6.56
CA PRO A 175 -9.75 0.76 7.05
C PRO A 175 -9.54 -0.71 7.42
N GLY A 176 -8.34 -1.22 7.16
CA GLY A 176 -7.98 -2.63 7.33
C GLY A 176 -7.34 -3.02 8.67
N GLY A 177 -7.35 -2.14 9.67
CA GLY A 177 -6.64 -2.35 10.95
C GLY A 177 -5.18 -1.89 10.88
N GLY A 178 -4.92 -0.74 10.27
CA GLY A 178 -3.61 -0.10 10.19
C GLY A 178 -3.40 0.94 11.29
N THR A 179 -2.15 1.29 11.55
CA THR A 179 -1.77 2.37 12.48
C THR A 179 -2.21 3.75 11.98
N THR A 180 -2.36 3.90 10.66
CA THR A 180 -2.75 5.15 9.99
C THR A 180 -4.25 5.32 9.79
N ASP A 181 -5.06 4.37 10.24
CA ASP A 181 -6.51 4.36 10.03
C ASP A 181 -7.22 5.55 10.67
N TYR A 182 -6.59 6.19 11.67
CA TYR A 182 -7.10 7.43 12.27
C TYR A 182 -7.40 8.50 11.22
N ALA A 183 -6.62 8.55 10.15
CA ALA A 183 -6.75 9.54 9.09
C ALA A 183 -7.93 9.28 8.14
N ILE A 184 -8.62 8.15 8.30
CA ILE A 184 -9.88 7.83 7.62
C ILE A 184 -11.04 7.90 8.62
N GLU A 185 -10.88 7.30 9.80
CA GLU A 185 -11.88 7.26 10.85
C GLU A 185 -12.33 8.66 11.29
N ILE A 186 -11.40 9.62 11.36
CA ILE A 186 -11.70 11.01 11.75
C ILE A 186 -12.75 11.67 10.82
N PHE A 187 -12.70 11.39 9.51
CA PHE A 187 -13.67 11.93 8.55
C PHE A 187 -15.05 11.28 8.71
N LYS A 188 -15.06 9.95 8.89
CA LYS A 188 -16.31 9.21 9.13
C LYS A 188 -17.00 9.70 10.39
N SER A 189 -16.28 9.78 11.50
CA SER A 189 -16.82 10.27 12.78
C SER A 189 -17.19 11.75 12.72
N ALA A 190 -16.47 12.57 11.95
CA ALA A 190 -16.84 13.97 11.77
C ALA A 190 -18.23 14.14 11.14
N LYS A 191 -18.57 13.31 10.15
CA LYS A 191 -19.87 13.33 9.47
C LYS A 191 -20.99 12.68 10.28
N SER A 192 -20.71 11.55 10.92
CA SER A 192 -21.75 10.74 11.59
C SER A 192 -22.03 11.17 13.03
N GLU A 193 -21.00 11.63 13.76
CA GLU A 193 -21.07 11.84 15.21
C GLU A 193 -20.71 13.28 15.63
N GLY A 194 -20.08 14.07 14.75
CA GLY A 194 -19.58 15.41 15.07
C GLY A 194 -18.39 15.40 16.06
N GLN A 195 -17.87 14.22 16.40
CA GLN A 195 -16.73 14.07 17.30
C GLN A 195 -15.92 12.81 16.98
N TYR A 196 -14.63 12.82 17.31
CA TYR A 196 -13.72 11.69 17.15
C TYR A 196 -12.80 11.56 18.36
N THR A 197 -12.46 10.34 18.75
CA THR A 197 -11.41 10.08 19.73
C THR A 197 -10.23 9.43 19.04
N SER A 198 -9.16 10.21 18.85
CA SER A 198 -7.94 9.75 18.19
C SER A 198 -7.12 8.87 19.13
N PHE A 199 -6.66 7.73 18.62
CA PHE A 199 -5.68 6.86 19.29
C PHE A 199 -4.22 7.26 19.01
N ILE A 200 -4.02 8.34 18.25
CA ILE A 200 -2.72 8.97 17.98
C ILE A 200 -2.73 10.37 18.59
N GLU A 201 -1.61 10.81 19.18
CA GLU A 201 -1.45 12.15 19.73
C GLU A 201 -1.66 13.24 18.67
N ALA A 202 -2.14 14.39 19.12
CA ALA A 202 -2.54 15.52 18.28
C ALA A 202 -1.50 15.91 17.22
N HIS A 203 -0.24 15.92 17.59
CA HIS A 203 0.85 16.43 16.76
C HIS A 203 1.77 15.34 16.19
N THR A 204 1.44 14.09 16.34
CA THR A 204 2.19 12.99 15.70
C THR A 204 2.03 13.07 14.19
N ILE A 205 3.11 13.41 13.49
CA ILE A 205 3.12 13.55 12.03
C ILE A 205 3.42 12.19 11.42
N THR A 206 2.63 11.80 10.42
CA THR A 206 2.89 10.65 9.56
C THR A 206 2.74 11.04 8.10
N PRO A 207 3.61 10.55 7.20
CA PRO A 207 3.43 10.77 5.76
C PRO A 207 2.22 9.97 5.28
N MET A 208 1.33 10.64 4.54
CA MET A 208 0.10 10.09 4.00
C MET A 208 0.01 10.36 2.51
N ILE A 209 -0.59 9.44 1.77
CA ILE A 209 -0.88 9.60 0.34
C ILE A 209 -2.37 9.37 0.08
N TYR A 210 -2.96 10.20 -0.78
CA TYR A 210 -4.33 9.95 -1.23
C TYR A 210 -4.36 8.78 -2.21
N MET A 211 -5.42 7.99 -2.19
CA MET A 211 -5.50 6.74 -2.96
C MET A 211 -5.27 6.95 -4.46
N SER A 212 -5.81 8.01 -5.05
CA SER A 212 -5.61 8.27 -6.48
C SER A 212 -4.15 8.47 -6.86
N ASP A 213 -3.38 9.15 -6.00
CA ASP A 213 -1.93 9.33 -6.23
C ASP A 213 -1.18 8.00 -6.01
N ALA A 214 -1.57 7.19 -5.03
CA ALA A 214 -0.99 5.87 -4.80
C ALA A 214 -1.20 4.93 -6.00
N ILE A 215 -2.41 4.91 -6.57
CA ILE A 215 -2.74 4.12 -7.76
C ILE A 215 -1.97 4.63 -8.98
N THR A 216 -1.94 5.95 -9.19
CA THR A 216 -1.19 6.56 -10.29
C THR A 216 0.30 6.23 -10.20
N ALA A 217 0.90 6.35 -9.02
CA ALA A 217 2.29 5.97 -8.77
C ALA A 217 2.56 4.50 -9.06
N THR A 218 1.66 3.60 -8.63
CA THR A 218 1.78 2.16 -8.89
C THR A 218 1.80 1.84 -10.37
N ILE A 219 0.87 2.40 -11.11
CA ILE A 219 0.75 2.16 -12.56
C ILE A 219 1.93 2.79 -13.30
N ALA A 220 2.33 4.02 -12.95
CA ALA A 220 3.47 4.70 -13.57
C ALA A 220 4.77 3.90 -13.36
N LEU A 221 5.04 3.43 -12.13
CA LEU A 221 6.19 2.57 -11.87
C LEU A 221 6.18 1.31 -12.73
N MET A 222 5.03 0.64 -12.86
CA MET A 222 4.91 -0.61 -13.61
C MET A 222 5.01 -0.41 -15.13
N GLN A 223 4.69 0.77 -15.62
CA GLN A 223 4.79 1.15 -17.05
C GLN A 223 6.14 1.78 -17.42
N ALA A 224 6.95 2.18 -16.44
CA ALA A 224 8.26 2.77 -16.69
C ALA A 224 9.18 1.82 -17.46
N PRO A 225 10.11 2.32 -18.30
CA PRO A 225 11.12 1.50 -18.95
C PRO A 225 11.93 0.70 -17.93
N TYR A 226 12.25 -0.56 -18.26
CA TYR A 226 13.02 -1.44 -17.36
C TYR A 226 14.37 -0.83 -16.95
N GLU A 227 15.02 -0.16 -17.89
CA GLU A 227 16.34 0.44 -17.74
C GLU A 227 16.34 1.67 -16.81
N SER A 228 15.19 2.33 -16.67
CA SER A 228 15.06 3.48 -15.77
C SER A 228 14.92 3.07 -14.29
N ILE A 229 14.58 1.81 -14.03
CA ILE A 229 14.34 1.32 -12.65
C ILE A 229 15.66 0.95 -11.98
N THR A 230 16.21 1.86 -11.19
CA THR A 230 17.50 1.67 -10.52
C THR A 230 17.39 1.10 -9.12
N VAL A 231 16.22 1.25 -8.44
CA VAL A 231 15.96 0.69 -7.13
C VAL A 231 15.19 -0.62 -7.27
N ARG A 232 15.77 -1.71 -6.77
CA ARG A 232 15.21 -3.07 -6.89
C ARG A 232 14.80 -3.67 -5.53
N THR A 233 14.93 -2.90 -4.47
CA THR A 233 14.26 -3.14 -3.18
C THR A 233 12.86 -2.56 -3.24
N SER A 234 12.74 -1.25 -2.98
CA SER A 234 11.46 -0.53 -3.00
C SER A 234 11.73 0.96 -3.07
N TYR A 235 11.02 1.70 -3.91
CA TYR A 235 11.15 3.15 -3.97
C TYR A 235 10.46 3.81 -2.79
N ASN A 236 11.10 4.81 -2.21
CA ASN A 236 10.45 5.76 -1.34
C ASN A 236 9.39 6.55 -2.09
N LEU A 237 8.23 6.71 -1.50
CA LEU A 237 7.23 7.70 -1.89
C LEU A 237 7.05 8.68 -0.74
N ASP A 238 7.16 9.98 -1.02
CA ASP A 238 6.69 10.99 -0.08
C ASP A 238 5.18 11.18 -0.26
N GLY A 239 4.60 11.86 0.70
CA GLY A 239 3.19 12.18 0.72
C GLY A 239 2.96 13.50 1.46
N LEU A 240 1.73 13.68 1.91
CA LEU A 240 1.34 14.81 2.74
C LEU A 240 1.75 14.54 4.19
N ALA A 241 2.39 15.50 4.84
CA ALA A 241 2.64 15.44 6.29
C ALA A 241 1.33 15.70 7.03
N VAL A 242 0.75 14.65 7.63
CA VAL A 242 -0.57 14.66 8.26
C VAL A 242 -0.43 14.36 9.75
N SER A 243 -1.18 15.10 10.58
CA SER A 243 -1.38 14.78 11.99
C SER A 243 -2.87 14.88 12.34
N PRO A 244 -3.34 14.24 13.42
CA PRO A 244 -4.74 14.35 13.84
C PRO A 244 -5.19 15.81 14.02
N HIS A 245 -4.36 16.66 14.64
CA HIS A 245 -4.66 18.07 14.81
C HIS A 245 -4.76 18.84 13.48
N LYS A 246 -3.87 18.55 12.52
CA LYS A 246 -3.94 19.19 11.20
C LYS A 246 -5.22 18.82 10.45
N LEU A 247 -5.68 17.57 10.58
CA LEU A 247 -6.97 17.13 10.04
C LEU A 247 -8.12 17.83 10.76
N GLU A 248 -8.10 17.88 12.09
CA GLU A 248 -9.13 18.57 12.89
C GLU A 248 -9.30 20.02 12.45
N VAL A 249 -8.21 20.77 12.34
CA VAL A 249 -8.23 22.19 11.93
C VAL A 249 -8.84 22.36 10.53
N GLU A 250 -8.49 21.48 9.58
CA GLU A 250 -9.03 21.59 8.22
C GLU A 250 -10.48 21.16 8.13
N ILE A 251 -10.88 20.08 8.84
CA ILE A 251 -12.29 19.62 8.91
C ILE A 251 -13.17 20.69 9.52
N LYS A 252 -12.73 21.39 10.58
CA LYS A 252 -13.48 22.47 11.22
C LYS A 252 -13.81 23.65 10.31
N LYS A 253 -13.12 23.83 9.20
CA LYS A 253 -13.50 24.87 8.21
C LYS A 253 -14.85 24.57 7.55
N GLN A 254 -15.23 23.29 7.42
CA GLN A 254 -16.51 22.86 6.86
C GLN A 254 -17.51 22.42 7.94
N LEU A 255 -17.02 21.87 9.06
CA LEU A 255 -17.79 21.39 10.20
C LEU A 255 -17.30 22.08 11.49
N PRO A 256 -17.71 23.35 11.76
CA PRO A 256 -17.13 24.19 12.83
C PRO A 256 -17.28 23.58 14.24
N ASP A 257 -18.34 22.81 14.48
CA ASP A 257 -18.65 22.21 15.79
C ASP A 257 -17.94 20.87 16.03
N PHE A 258 -17.18 20.36 15.04
CA PHE A 258 -16.45 19.10 15.16
C PHE A 258 -15.43 19.13 16.29
N LYS A 259 -15.36 18.06 17.08
CA LYS A 259 -14.46 17.94 18.24
C LYS A 259 -13.59 16.71 18.14
N VAL A 260 -12.31 16.85 18.51
CA VAL A 260 -11.39 15.71 18.60
C VAL A 260 -10.88 15.59 20.04
N ASN A 261 -11.01 14.39 20.58
CA ASN A 261 -10.40 13.96 21.83
C ASN A 261 -9.19 13.07 21.53
N TYR A 262 -8.30 12.93 22.48
CA TYR A 262 -7.06 12.14 22.30
C TYR A 262 -6.95 11.13 23.45
N THR A 263 -6.99 9.83 23.10
CA THR A 263 -6.76 8.72 24.03
C THR A 263 -5.89 7.70 23.33
N THR A 264 -4.59 7.80 23.56
CA THR A 264 -3.59 7.00 22.86
C THR A 264 -3.61 5.52 23.27
N ASP A 265 -3.31 4.65 22.32
CA ASP A 265 -3.06 3.23 22.56
C ASP A 265 -1.68 2.81 22.03
N TYR A 266 -1.42 1.50 21.95
CA TYR A 266 -0.14 0.96 21.47
C TYR A 266 0.26 1.43 20.06
N ARG A 267 -0.71 1.85 19.22
CA ARG A 267 -0.46 2.35 17.86
C ARG A 267 0.28 3.69 17.86
N GLN A 268 0.16 4.48 18.93
CA GLN A 268 0.93 5.72 19.09
C GLN A 268 2.45 5.45 19.05
N ALA A 269 2.93 4.43 19.76
CA ALA A 269 4.35 4.09 19.76
C ALA A 269 4.84 3.65 18.36
N ILE A 270 3.98 2.94 17.61
CA ILE A 270 4.29 2.54 16.24
C ILE A 270 4.36 3.77 15.33
N ALA A 271 3.35 4.64 15.35
CA ALA A 271 3.32 5.86 14.54
C ALA A 271 4.52 6.78 14.84
N ALA A 272 4.84 6.96 16.12
CA ALA A 272 5.99 7.77 16.55
C ALA A 272 7.34 7.17 16.14
N SER A 273 7.42 5.89 15.80
CA SER A 273 8.64 5.25 15.30
C SER A 273 8.91 5.52 13.81
N TRP A 274 7.92 5.95 13.05
CA TRP A 274 8.03 6.18 11.61
C TRP A 274 8.54 7.58 11.24
N PRO A 275 9.00 7.80 9.98
CA PRO A 275 9.32 9.12 9.47
C PRO A 275 8.15 10.10 9.51
N GLU A 276 8.48 11.39 9.61
CA GLU A 276 7.54 12.51 9.41
C GLU A 276 7.46 12.94 7.94
N SER A 277 8.56 12.75 7.17
CA SER A 277 8.64 13.00 5.73
C SER A 277 9.72 12.13 5.08
N ILE A 278 9.57 11.88 3.79
CA ILE A 278 10.36 10.90 3.03
C ILE A 278 10.97 11.60 1.81
N ASN A 279 12.22 11.26 1.49
CA ASN A 279 12.87 11.71 0.26
C ASN A 279 12.49 10.77 -0.90
N ASP A 280 11.77 11.28 -1.87
CA ASP A 280 11.30 10.58 -3.06
C ASP A 280 12.05 10.96 -4.36
N GLN A 281 13.15 11.71 -4.24
CA GLN A 281 13.91 12.22 -5.40
C GLN A 281 14.30 11.11 -6.37
N ARG A 282 14.59 9.91 -5.87
CA ARG A 282 14.93 8.77 -6.73
C ARG A 282 13.71 8.32 -7.57
N ALA A 283 12.53 8.25 -6.98
CA ALA A 283 11.30 7.93 -7.71
C ALA A 283 10.98 8.98 -8.78
N ARG A 284 11.15 10.26 -8.45
CA ARG A 284 10.99 11.38 -9.41
C ARG A 284 11.96 11.29 -10.57
N ALA A 285 13.23 11.00 -10.29
CA ALA A 285 14.27 10.93 -11.32
C ALA A 285 14.13 9.71 -12.24
N ASP A 286 13.85 8.54 -11.67
CA ASP A 286 13.88 7.27 -12.39
C ASP A 286 12.61 7.02 -13.22
N TRP A 287 11.44 7.42 -12.74
CA TRP A 287 10.16 7.14 -13.41
C TRP A 287 9.10 8.25 -13.31
N GLY A 288 9.51 9.44 -12.93
CA GLY A 288 8.65 10.64 -13.02
C GLY A 288 7.56 10.70 -11.96
N TYR A 289 7.78 10.15 -10.76
CA TYR A 289 6.80 10.25 -9.67
C TYR A 289 6.41 11.71 -9.40
N THR A 290 5.12 11.94 -9.24
CA THR A 290 4.56 13.22 -8.82
C THR A 290 3.34 12.98 -7.93
N ILE A 291 3.14 13.83 -6.94
CA ILE A 291 1.91 13.90 -6.15
C ILE A 291 1.03 15.01 -6.72
N HIS A 292 -0.26 14.75 -6.89
CA HIS A 292 -1.19 15.70 -7.50
C HIS A 292 -2.19 16.26 -6.47
N THR A 293 -2.44 15.53 -5.39
CA THR A 293 -3.42 15.90 -4.38
C THR A 293 -2.75 16.75 -3.30
N ASP A 294 -3.19 17.98 -3.12
CA ASP A 294 -2.82 18.78 -1.97
C ASP A 294 -3.69 18.47 -0.73
N PHE A 295 -3.31 19.00 0.42
CA PHE A 295 -3.97 18.68 1.68
C PHE A 295 -5.42 19.18 1.75
N GLN A 296 -5.72 20.35 1.18
CA GLN A 296 -7.07 20.90 1.20
C GLN A 296 -7.99 20.10 0.29
N HIS A 297 -7.52 19.76 -0.90
CA HIS A 297 -8.26 18.91 -1.83
C HIS A 297 -8.55 17.53 -1.23
N LEU A 298 -7.56 16.91 -0.58
CA LEU A 298 -7.75 15.64 0.13
C LEU A 298 -8.89 15.72 1.15
N VAL A 299 -8.87 16.74 2.01
CA VAL A 299 -9.91 16.90 3.06
C VAL A 299 -11.29 17.12 2.44
N GLN A 300 -11.37 17.93 1.37
CA GLN A 300 -12.61 18.18 0.65
C GLN A 300 -13.17 16.89 0.03
N GLU A 301 -12.35 16.12 -0.67
CA GLU A 301 -12.73 14.84 -1.28
C GLU A 301 -13.24 13.86 -0.22
N MET A 302 -12.50 13.73 0.89
CA MET A 302 -12.91 12.84 1.97
C MET A 302 -14.24 13.25 2.57
N LEU A 303 -14.45 14.52 2.93
CA LEU A 303 -15.72 15.00 3.48
C LEU A 303 -16.87 14.90 2.49
N THR A 304 -16.62 15.03 1.20
CA THR A 304 -17.67 14.93 0.18
C THR A 304 -18.14 13.48 0.01
N HIS A 305 -17.23 12.52 -0.01
CA HIS A 305 -17.52 11.18 -0.48
C HIS A 305 -17.55 10.08 0.59
N ILE A 306 -16.96 10.31 1.79
CA ILE A 306 -17.00 9.30 2.85
C ILE A 306 -18.40 9.14 3.40
N GLU A 307 -18.84 7.89 3.61
CA GLU A 307 -20.13 7.52 4.17
C GLU A 307 -20.02 7.07 5.64
#